data_e1cc29e785a04638806e04a123a04bee
#
_entry.id   e1cc29e785a04638806e04a123a04bee
#
_cell.length_a   1.000
_cell.length_b   1.000
_cell.length_c   1.000
_cell.angle_alpha   90.00
_cell.angle_beta   90.00
_cell.angle_gamma   90.00
#
_symmetry.space_group_name_H-M   'P 1'
#
loop_
_entity.id
_entity.type
_entity.pdbx_description
1 polymer ?
#
loop_
_entity_poly.entity_id
_entity_poly.type
_entity_poly.pdbx_seq_one_letter_code
_entity_poly.pdbx_strand_id
1 'polypeptide(L)'
;MKRTLALTTVLFLFSTLFIVGVCVAGGPVSTPTTAKWTGTLYDVGYCAGSTASDPIIHTVNIGKGNSSVMGAATFLFVYCVELNFSTGTGTGTGWGIATTANGDTIRITIPTLTLDLTKTPAEWSETEFIVGGTGKFENAIGTSFSHGTWTSGTDTFPFGTSEYPPLVFMPPQGWVGTSKGEIMF
;
A
#
# COMPACT_ATOMS: atom_id res chain seq x y z
N MET A 1 -78.38 -46.49 -31.56
CA MET A 1 -77.26 -46.84 -30.63
C MET A 1 -76.16 -45.82 -30.85
N LYS A 2 -76.05 -44.81 -29.98
CA LYS A 2 -75.02 -43.75 -30.05
C LYS A 2 -74.00 -44.04 -28.93
N ARG A 3 -72.72 -44.33 -29.26
CA ARG A 3 -71.61 -44.48 -28.30
C ARG A 3 -70.98 -43.15 -28.11
N THR A 4 -71.08 -42.63 -26.89
CA THR A 4 -70.38 -41.40 -26.44
C THR A 4 -68.92 -41.74 -26.03
N LEU A 5 -67.97 -41.16 -26.71
CA LEU A 5 -66.59 -41.27 -26.41
C LEU A 5 -66.20 -40.19 -25.37
N ALA A 6 -65.87 -40.58 -24.14
CA ALA A 6 -65.35 -39.68 -23.13
C ALA A 6 -63.87 -39.42 -23.36
N LEU A 7 -63.56 -38.19 -23.66
CA LEU A 7 -62.18 -37.70 -23.84
C LEU A 7 -61.63 -37.27 -22.44
N THR A 8 -60.79 -38.06 -21.85
CA THR A 8 -60.15 -37.75 -20.58
C THR A 8 -58.91 -36.88 -20.85
N THR A 9 -59.04 -35.59 -20.62
CA THR A 9 -57.92 -34.64 -20.76
C THR A 9 -57.07 -34.74 -19.47
N VAL A 10 -55.88 -35.33 -19.55
CA VAL A 10 -54.88 -35.33 -18.47
C VAL A 10 -54.12 -34.01 -18.53
N LEU A 11 -54.43 -33.15 -17.56
CA LEU A 11 -53.71 -31.87 -17.40
C LEU A 11 -52.39 -32.11 -16.65
N PHE A 12 -51.28 -32.17 -17.37
CA PHE A 12 -49.91 -32.18 -16.76
C PHE A 12 -49.60 -30.77 -16.30
N LEU A 13 -49.72 -30.52 -15.00
CA LEU A 13 -49.17 -29.35 -14.34
C LEU A 13 -47.65 -29.52 -14.22
N PHE A 14 -46.91 -28.91 -15.13
CA PHE A 14 -45.46 -28.72 -14.96
C PHE A 14 -45.25 -27.59 -13.94
N SER A 15 -45.04 -27.97 -12.68
CA SER A 15 -44.51 -27.06 -11.67
C SER A 15 -43.04 -26.84 -11.95
N THR A 16 -42.72 -25.81 -12.72
CA THR A 16 -41.35 -25.28 -12.83
C THR A 16 -41.00 -24.61 -11.52
N LEU A 17 -40.29 -25.33 -10.67
CA LEU A 17 -39.67 -24.80 -9.47
C LEU A 17 -38.51 -23.87 -9.90
N PHE A 18 -38.80 -22.56 -9.99
CA PHE A 18 -37.75 -21.55 -10.12
C PHE A 18 -36.98 -21.51 -8.78
N ILE A 19 -35.84 -22.21 -8.71
CA ILE A 19 -34.86 -21.96 -7.67
C ILE A 19 -34.23 -20.63 -8.01
N VAL A 20 -34.74 -19.57 -7.40
CA VAL A 20 -34.07 -18.27 -7.37
C VAL A 20 -32.84 -18.49 -6.48
N GLY A 21 -31.72 -18.79 -7.10
CA GLY A 21 -30.43 -18.76 -6.42
C GLY A 21 -30.19 -17.33 -5.96
N VAL A 22 -30.41 -17.06 -4.69
CA VAL A 22 -29.95 -15.85 -4.05
C VAL A 22 -28.43 -15.95 -4.04
N CYS A 23 -27.77 -15.36 -5.05
CA CYS A 23 -26.37 -15.02 -4.93
C CYS A 23 -26.26 -14.02 -3.78
N VAL A 24 -25.98 -14.51 -2.59
CA VAL A 24 -25.46 -13.66 -1.52
C VAL A 24 -24.09 -13.21 -2.02
N ALA A 25 -24.05 -12.00 -2.58
CA ALA A 25 -22.77 -11.36 -2.85
C ALA A 25 -22.06 -11.28 -1.51
N GLY A 26 -21.07 -12.14 -1.29
CA GLY A 26 -20.21 -12.05 -0.13
C GLY A 26 -19.64 -10.62 -0.11
N GLY A 27 -19.88 -9.89 0.96
CA GLY A 27 -19.27 -8.57 1.12
C GLY A 27 -17.74 -8.66 1.00
N PRO A 28 -17.06 -7.54 0.81
CA PRO A 28 -15.60 -7.52 0.70
C PRO A 28 -14.99 -8.24 1.90
N VAL A 29 -14.17 -9.24 1.62
CA VAL A 29 -13.51 -10.03 2.67
C VAL A 29 -12.24 -9.30 3.08
N SER A 30 -12.16 -8.90 4.35
CA SER A 30 -10.92 -8.37 4.93
C SER A 30 -9.90 -9.50 5.10
N THR A 31 -8.71 -9.29 4.58
CA THR A 31 -7.58 -10.22 4.67
C THR A 31 -6.47 -9.58 5.49
N PRO A 32 -6.08 -10.16 6.63
CA PRO A 32 -4.93 -9.69 7.39
C PRO A 32 -3.66 -9.71 6.53
N THR A 33 -2.89 -8.64 6.58
CA THR A 33 -1.61 -8.54 5.86
C THR A 33 -0.46 -8.31 6.81
N THR A 34 0.66 -8.95 6.51
CA THR A 34 1.94 -8.71 7.16
C THR A 34 3.02 -8.63 6.12
N ALA A 35 4.04 -7.79 6.35
CA ALA A 35 5.17 -7.71 5.45
C ALA A 35 6.47 -7.43 6.21
N LYS A 36 7.59 -7.77 5.56
CA LYS A 36 8.95 -7.37 5.96
C LYS A 36 9.59 -6.66 4.79
N TRP A 37 10.17 -5.51 5.07
CA TRP A 37 10.71 -4.61 4.07
C TRP A 37 12.15 -4.23 4.39
N THR A 38 12.91 -3.92 3.36
CA THR A 38 14.20 -3.26 3.43
C THR A 38 14.34 -2.30 2.27
N GLY A 39 14.98 -1.18 2.49
CA GLY A 39 15.12 -0.18 1.45
C GLY A 39 16.18 0.86 1.78
N THR A 40 16.29 1.83 0.90
CA THR A 40 17.15 3.00 1.02
C THR A 40 16.32 4.25 0.81
N LEU A 41 16.49 5.22 1.69
CA LEU A 41 15.91 6.54 1.65
C LEU A 41 16.94 7.54 1.13
N TYR A 42 16.51 8.41 0.23
CA TYR A 42 17.31 9.44 -0.40
C TYR A 42 16.63 10.80 -0.22
N ASP A 43 17.37 11.81 0.18
CA ASP A 43 16.92 13.19 0.16
C ASP A 43 17.15 13.76 -1.25
N VAL A 44 16.08 14.18 -1.92
CA VAL A 44 16.14 14.58 -3.33
C VAL A 44 15.78 16.05 -3.58
N GLY A 45 15.47 16.79 -2.53
CA GLY A 45 15.12 18.22 -2.66
C GLY A 45 14.27 18.74 -1.53
N TYR A 46 13.48 19.75 -1.84
CA TYR A 46 12.52 20.34 -0.93
C TYR A 46 11.11 20.23 -1.49
N CYS A 47 10.15 20.01 -0.62
CA CYS A 47 8.73 20.06 -0.96
C CYS A 47 8.24 21.51 -1.10
N ALA A 48 7.09 21.67 -1.77
CA ALA A 48 6.41 22.94 -1.84
C ALA A 48 6.08 23.51 -0.44
N GLY A 49 6.28 24.80 -0.25
CA GLY A 49 6.09 25.46 1.05
C GLY A 49 7.30 25.43 1.96
N SER A 50 8.36 24.72 1.60
CA SER A 50 9.63 24.75 2.35
C SER A 50 10.23 26.14 2.38
N THR A 51 10.80 26.52 3.51
CA THR A 51 11.56 27.75 3.70
C THR A 51 12.95 27.46 4.27
N ALA A 52 13.85 28.43 4.23
CA ALA A 52 15.19 28.27 4.81
C ALA A 52 15.17 28.07 6.34
N SER A 53 14.15 28.62 7.02
CA SER A 53 13.96 28.49 8.49
C SER A 53 13.14 27.26 8.87
N ASP A 54 12.42 26.69 7.93
CA ASP A 54 11.49 25.56 8.15
C ASP A 54 11.53 24.66 6.89
N PRO A 55 12.60 23.85 6.76
CA PRO A 55 12.79 23.01 5.58
C PRO A 55 11.88 21.77 5.63
N ILE A 56 11.09 21.59 4.56
CA ILE A 56 10.33 20.36 4.33
C ILE A 56 11.09 19.55 3.28
N ILE A 57 11.70 18.47 3.71
CA ILE A 57 12.59 17.67 2.87
C ILE A 57 11.77 16.74 1.98
N HIS A 58 12.09 16.72 0.70
CA HIS A 58 11.54 15.78 -0.26
C HIS A 58 12.42 14.53 -0.27
N THR A 59 11.87 13.39 0.13
CA THR A 59 12.60 12.12 0.17
C THR A 59 11.98 11.09 -0.75
N VAL A 60 12.81 10.24 -1.33
CA VAL A 60 12.41 9.06 -2.11
C VAL A 60 12.94 7.83 -1.43
N ASN A 61 12.07 6.84 -1.29
CA ASN A 61 12.36 5.59 -0.62
C ASN A 61 12.14 4.44 -1.58
N ILE A 62 13.17 3.63 -1.81
CA ILE A 62 13.14 2.51 -2.74
C ILE A 62 13.57 1.27 -2.00
N GLY A 63 12.84 0.19 -2.22
CA GLY A 63 13.22 -1.06 -1.58
C GLY A 63 12.43 -2.27 -2.08
N LYS A 64 12.58 -3.33 -1.32
CA LYS A 64 11.97 -4.62 -1.60
C LYS A 64 11.58 -5.32 -0.31
N GLY A 65 10.68 -6.27 -0.44
CA GLY A 65 10.26 -7.06 0.70
C GLY A 65 9.40 -8.25 0.31
N ASN A 66 8.79 -8.82 1.32
CA ASN A 66 7.87 -9.95 1.17
C ASN A 66 6.61 -9.68 2.01
N SER A 67 5.46 -9.73 1.37
CA SER A 67 4.15 -9.53 1.98
C SER A 67 3.33 -10.81 1.89
N SER A 68 2.50 -11.07 2.90
CA SER A 68 1.59 -12.22 2.91
C SER A 68 0.57 -12.21 1.75
N VAL A 69 0.23 -11.03 1.22
CA VAL A 69 -0.75 -10.88 0.12
C VAL A 69 -0.12 -10.59 -1.24
N MET A 70 1.05 -9.94 -1.26
CA MET A 70 1.76 -9.58 -2.50
C MET A 70 2.84 -10.61 -2.87
N GLY A 71 3.33 -11.40 -1.92
CA GLY A 71 4.56 -12.15 -2.10
C GLY A 71 5.78 -11.23 -2.17
N ALA A 72 6.77 -11.60 -2.95
CA ALA A 72 7.92 -10.75 -3.23
C ALA A 72 7.48 -9.50 -4.01
N ALA A 73 7.87 -8.33 -3.51
CA ALA A 73 7.51 -7.06 -4.11
C ALA A 73 8.65 -6.03 -3.98
N THR A 74 8.64 -5.05 -4.88
CA THR A 74 9.42 -3.82 -4.79
C THR A 74 8.50 -2.66 -4.50
N PHE A 75 9.03 -1.56 -3.95
CA PHE A 75 8.24 -0.35 -3.73
C PHE A 75 9.07 0.90 -4.05
N LEU A 76 8.32 1.95 -4.33
CA LEU A 76 8.80 3.31 -4.42
C LEU A 76 7.83 4.17 -3.61
N PHE A 77 8.34 4.86 -2.58
CA PHE A 77 7.59 5.82 -1.79
C PHE A 77 8.23 7.20 -1.88
N VAL A 78 7.40 8.21 -1.81
CA VAL A 78 7.78 9.61 -1.86
C VAL A 78 7.19 10.32 -0.66
N TYR A 79 8.01 11.08 0.07
CA TYR A 79 7.58 11.80 1.27
C TYR A 79 7.96 13.27 1.22
N CYS A 80 7.18 14.05 1.95
CA CYS A 80 7.55 15.38 2.40
C CYS A 80 7.70 15.31 3.93
N VAL A 81 8.91 15.56 4.41
CA VAL A 81 9.29 15.39 5.82
C VAL A 81 9.75 16.70 6.42
N GLU A 82 9.11 17.11 7.50
CA GLU A 82 9.51 18.22 8.35
C GLU A 82 10.34 17.67 9.53
N LEU A 83 11.55 18.18 9.72
CA LEU A 83 12.46 17.76 10.79
C LEU A 83 12.54 18.85 11.86
N ASN A 84 12.28 18.46 13.10
CA ASN A 84 12.54 19.30 14.26
C ASN A 84 13.89 18.93 14.90
N PHE A 85 14.93 19.64 14.51
CA PHE A 85 16.29 19.37 15.00
C PHE A 85 16.47 19.65 16.50
N SER A 86 15.61 20.47 17.10
CA SER A 86 15.70 20.77 18.55
C SER A 86 15.19 19.60 19.41
N THR A 87 14.25 18.82 18.90
CA THR A 87 13.70 17.65 19.58
C THR A 87 14.26 16.33 19.04
N GLY A 88 14.92 16.35 17.89
CA GLY A 88 15.39 15.15 17.20
C GLY A 88 14.24 14.30 16.67
N THR A 89 13.12 14.92 16.28
CA THR A 89 11.94 14.25 15.74
C THR A 89 11.61 14.74 14.35
N GLY A 90 10.82 13.98 13.60
CA GLY A 90 10.28 14.39 12.31
C GLY A 90 8.87 13.89 12.11
N THR A 91 8.13 14.60 11.27
CA THR A 91 6.81 14.21 10.81
C THR A 91 6.72 14.39 9.30
N GLY A 92 5.85 13.62 8.67
CA GLY A 92 5.70 13.72 7.22
C GLY A 92 4.44 13.08 6.70
N THR A 93 4.22 13.31 5.42
CA THR A 93 3.18 12.67 4.62
C THR A 93 3.79 12.15 3.34
N GLY A 94 3.13 11.18 2.70
CA GLY A 94 3.67 10.61 1.49
C GLY A 94 2.66 9.79 0.69
N TRP A 95 3.16 9.24 -0.37
CA TRP A 95 2.46 8.26 -1.19
C TRP A 95 3.45 7.27 -1.79
N GLY A 96 2.95 6.15 -2.26
CA GLY A 96 3.82 5.17 -2.90
C GLY A 96 3.09 4.13 -3.72
N ILE A 97 3.92 3.33 -4.38
CA ILE A 97 3.49 2.18 -5.17
C ILE A 97 4.34 0.98 -4.77
N ALA A 98 3.67 -0.12 -4.43
CA ALA A 98 4.32 -1.42 -4.30
C ALA A 98 3.96 -2.28 -5.52
N THR A 99 4.96 -2.95 -6.10
CA THR A 99 4.83 -3.75 -7.33
C THR A 99 5.24 -5.18 -7.07
N THR A 100 4.36 -6.12 -7.35
CA THR A 100 4.61 -7.56 -7.24
C THR A 100 5.52 -8.08 -8.36
N ALA A 101 6.02 -9.30 -8.22
CA ALA A 101 6.86 -9.94 -9.23
C ALA A 101 6.18 -10.12 -10.59
N ASN A 102 4.83 -10.20 -10.64
CA ASN A 102 4.06 -10.32 -11.90
C ASN A 102 3.63 -8.95 -12.48
N GLY A 103 3.99 -7.84 -11.82
CA GLY A 103 3.69 -6.48 -12.28
C GLY A 103 2.40 -5.87 -11.75
N ASP A 104 1.58 -6.59 -10.98
CA ASP A 104 0.43 -6.00 -10.28
C ASP A 104 0.90 -4.98 -9.25
N THR A 105 0.16 -3.89 -9.08
CA THR A 105 0.55 -2.82 -8.18
C THR A 105 -0.48 -2.58 -7.08
N ILE A 106 -0.01 -2.09 -5.93
CA ILE A 106 -0.83 -1.45 -4.89
C ILE A 106 -0.43 0.01 -4.80
N ARG A 107 -1.40 0.92 -4.77
CA ARG A 107 -1.21 2.34 -4.49
C ARG A 107 -1.51 2.63 -3.03
N ILE A 108 -0.64 3.42 -2.42
CA ILE A 108 -0.63 3.68 -0.99
C ILE A 108 -0.56 5.19 -0.78
N THR A 109 -1.35 5.71 0.17
CA THR A 109 -1.19 7.05 0.72
C THR A 109 -0.74 6.93 2.16
N ILE A 110 0.14 7.83 2.59
CA ILE A 110 0.75 7.83 3.92
C ILE A 110 0.41 9.18 4.56
N PRO A 111 -0.72 9.27 5.30
CA PRO A 111 -1.13 10.52 5.94
C PRO A 111 -0.24 10.90 7.11
N THR A 112 0.48 9.94 7.68
CA THR A 112 1.32 10.19 8.85
C THR A 112 2.55 9.30 8.80
N LEU A 113 3.71 9.94 8.75
CA LEU A 113 5.03 9.39 9.04
C LEU A 113 5.57 10.09 10.30
N THR A 114 6.16 9.35 11.21
CA THR A 114 6.90 9.88 12.37
C THR A 114 8.29 9.31 12.40
N LEU A 115 9.25 10.16 12.77
CA LEU A 115 10.67 9.84 12.91
C LEU A 115 11.13 10.17 14.32
N ASP A 116 11.89 9.28 14.94
CA ASP A 116 12.59 9.50 16.22
C ASP A 116 14.09 9.31 16.00
N LEU A 117 14.79 10.42 15.82
CA LEU A 117 16.22 10.48 15.60
C LEU A 117 17.02 10.44 16.91
N THR A 118 16.33 10.48 18.07
CA THR A 118 16.96 10.37 19.39
C THR A 118 17.35 8.95 19.73
N LYS A 119 16.79 7.97 19.02
CA LYS A 119 17.08 6.54 19.18
C LYS A 119 18.37 6.13 18.46
N THR A 120 18.93 5.04 18.91
CA THR A 120 20.10 4.41 18.26
C THR A 120 19.88 2.90 18.14
N PRO A 121 19.56 2.37 16.96
CA PRO A 121 19.32 3.09 15.69
C PRO A 121 18.06 3.98 15.72
N ALA A 122 18.02 5.01 14.88
CA ALA A 122 16.83 5.86 14.73
C ALA A 122 15.64 5.04 14.29
N GLU A 123 14.45 5.42 14.77
CA GLU A 123 13.19 4.71 14.53
C GLU A 123 12.25 5.52 13.64
N TRP A 124 11.40 4.82 12.91
CA TRP A 124 10.32 5.41 12.13
C TRP A 124 9.04 4.58 12.27
N SER A 125 7.90 5.25 12.10
CA SER A 125 6.62 4.58 11.97
C SER A 125 5.68 5.37 11.07
N GLU A 126 4.76 4.68 10.40
CA GLU A 126 3.80 5.30 9.49
C GLU A 126 2.48 4.56 9.46
N THR A 127 1.43 5.31 9.15
CA THR A 127 0.11 4.78 8.82
C THR A 127 -0.07 4.85 7.30
N GLU A 128 -0.50 3.76 6.73
CA GLU A 128 -0.69 3.58 5.29
C GLU A 128 -2.16 3.31 4.99
N PHE A 129 -2.70 3.96 3.95
CA PHE A 129 -3.98 3.62 3.35
C PHE A 129 -3.79 3.06 1.96
N ILE A 130 -4.28 1.85 1.73
CA ILE A 130 -4.35 1.23 0.42
C ILE A 130 -5.54 1.82 -0.32
N VAL A 131 -5.30 2.42 -1.48
CA VAL A 131 -6.28 3.20 -2.24
C VAL A 131 -6.51 2.65 -3.66
N GLY A 132 -6.25 1.38 -3.85
CA GLY A 132 -6.38 0.68 -5.14
C GLY A 132 -5.06 0.17 -5.68
N GLY A 133 -5.06 -0.21 -6.95
CA GLY A 133 -3.89 -0.75 -7.62
C GLY A 133 -4.19 -1.17 -9.04
N THR A 134 -3.50 -2.20 -9.51
CA THR A 134 -3.73 -2.85 -10.81
C THR A 134 -3.82 -4.37 -10.65
N GLY A 135 -4.30 -5.05 -11.68
CA GLY A 135 -4.46 -6.49 -11.68
C GLY A 135 -5.35 -6.96 -10.54
N LYS A 136 -4.88 -7.92 -9.74
CA LYS A 136 -5.66 -8.43 -8.61
C LYS A 136 -5.94 -7.39 -7.50
N PHE A 137 -5.27 -6.22 -7.55
CA PHE A 137 -5.43 -5.14 -6.57
C PHE A 137 -6.21 -3.94 -7.09
N GLU A 138 -6.88 -4.02 -8.24
CA GLU A 138 -7.57 -2.90 -8.89
C GLU A 138 -8.54 -2.16 -7.96
N ASN A 139 -9.29 -2.91 -7.16
CA ASN A 139 -10.27 -2.37 -6.22
C ASN A 139 -9.83 -2.52 -4.75
N ALA A 140 -8.56 -2.81 -4.50
CA ALA A 140 -8.07 -3.04 -3.16
C ALA A 140 -8.16 -1.77 -2.32
N ILE A 141 -8.70 -1.90 -1.12
CA ILE A 141 -8.69 -0.87 -0.08
C ILE A 141 -8.22 -1.48 1.23
N GLY A 142 -7.64 -0.66 2.10
CA GLY A 142 -7.18 -1.18 3.38
C GLY A 142 -6.35 -0.20 4.17
N THR A 143 -5.88 -0.66 5.31
CA THR A 143 -5.00 0.10 6.20
C THR A 143 -3.85 -0.77 6.65
N SER A 144 -2.69 -0.17 6.83
CA SER A 144 -1.51 -0.81 7.37
C SER A 144 -0.79 0.15 8.33
N PHE A 145 -0.11 -0.41 9.30
CA PHE A 145 0.83 0.29 10.14
C PHE A 145 2.22 -0.33 9.93
N SER A 146 3.16 0.50 9.58
CA SER A 146 4.55 0.12 9.35
C SER A 146 5.47 0.79 10.35
N HIS A 147 6.51 0.09 10.76
CA HIS A 147 7.55 0.63 11.62
C HIS A 147 8.88 -0.08 11.38
N GLY A 148 9.95 0.59 11.73
CA GLY A 148 11.29 0.02 11.57
C GLY A 148 12.38 0.91 12.12
N THR A 149 13.61 0.54 11.76
CA THR A 149 14.82 1.24 12.17
C THR A 149 15.69 1.56 10.98
N TRP A 150 16.46 2.62 11.09
CA TRP A 150 17.44 2.97 10.08
C TRP A 150 18.73 2.20 10.30
N THR A 151 19.32 1.81 9.18
CA THR A 151 20.66 1.19 9.12
C THR A 151 21.56 2.13 8.31
N SER A 152 22.87 2.03 8.47
CA SER A 152 23.78 2.79 7.60
C SER A 152 23.63 2.31 6.16
N GLY A 153 23.24 3.22 5.26
CA GLY A 153 23.12 2.94 3.83
C GLY A 153 24.47 3.11 3.12
N THR A 154 24.70 2.27 2.11
CA THR A 154 25.86 2.35 1.22
C THR A 154 25.49 2.52 -0.24
N ASP A 155 24.18 2.55 -0.55
CA ASP A 155 23.69 2.54 -1.92
C ASP A 155 23.74 3.94 -2.54
N THR A 156 24.14 4.00 -3.82
CA THR A 156 24.07 5.22 -4.63
C THR A 156 22.66 5.41 -5.14
N PHE A 157 22.22 6.67 -5.27
CA PHE A 157 20.91 7.00 -5.82
C PHE A 157 20.76 6.48 -7.26
N PRO A 158 19.80 5.57 -7.54
CA PRO A 158 19.71 4.91 -8.84
C PRO A 158 19.16 5.81 -9.96
N PHE A 159 18.58 6.96 -9.63
CA PHE A 159 17.97 7.90 -10.57
C PHE A 159 18.78 9.19 -10.66
N GLY A 160 19.99 9.13 -11.16
CA GLY A 160 20.83 10.31 -11.43
C GLY A 160 20.24 11.18 -12.53
N THR A 161 19.10 11.83 -12.30
CA THR A 161 18.54 12.83 -13.19
C THR A 161 18.90 14.22 -12.69
N SER A 162 19.19 15.12 -13.60
CA SER A 162 19.45 16.53 -13.31
C SER A 162 18.26 17.28 -12.69
N GLU A 163 17.09 16.65 -12.67
CA GLU A 163 15.85 17.21 -12.14
C GLU A 163 15.80 17.14 -10.59
N TYR A 164 16.55 16.20 -10.00
CA TYR A 164 16.65 16.06 -8.54
C TYR A 164 18.11 15.89 -8.15
N PRO A 165 18.89 16.99 -8.12
CA PRO A 165 20.25 16.89 -7.62
C PRO A 165 20.21 16.41 -6.17
N PRO A 166 21.04 15.44 -5.78
CA PRO A 166 21.09 14.99 -4.40
C PRO A 166 21.46 16.17 -3.51
N LEU A 167 20.50 16.63 -2.71
CA LEU A 167 20.80 17.56 -1.65
C LEU A 167 21.54 16.77 -0.58
N VAL A 168 22.79 17.14 -0.34
CA VAL A 168 23.67 16.48 0.61
C VAL A 168 23.29 16.91 2.03
N PHE A 169 22.06 16.61 2.47
CA PHE A 169 21.70 16.79 3.87
C PHE A 169 22.06 15.55 4.71
N MET A 170 21.82 14.38 4.16
CA MET A 170 22.24 13.12 4.77
C MET A 170 22.65 12.13 3.67
N PRO A 171 23.68 11.30 3.90
CA PRO A 171 23.97 10.21 3.00
C PRO A 171 22.76 9.28 2.92
N PRO A 172 22.57 8.53 1.81
CA PRO A 172 21.50 7.57 1.68
C PRO A 172 21.40 6.67 2.92
N GLN A 173 20.20 6.57 3.50
CA GLN A 173 19.96 5.82 4.72
C GLN A 173 19.28 4.50 4.39
N GLY A 174 19.96 3.39 4.68
CA GLY A 174 19.33 2.07 4.66
C GLY A 174 18.34 1.94 5.82
N TRP A 175 17.33 1.10 5.65
CA TRP A 175 16.37 0.80 6.71
C TRP A 175 15.78 -0.60 6.57
N VAL A 176 15.27 -1.10 7.67
CA VAL A 176 14.50 -2.33 7.74
C VAL A 176 13.21 -2.06 8.51
N GLY A 177 12.13 -2.73 8.12
CA GLY A 177 10.85 -2.53 8.77
C GLY A 177 9.87 -3.68 8.57
N THR A 178 8.77 -3.59 9.28
CA THR A 178 7.64 -4.53 9.18
C THR A 178 6.34 -3.76 9.10
N SER A 179 5.38 -4.32 8.37
CA SER A 179 4.02 -3.81 8.27
C SER A 179 3.02 -4.83 8.78
N LYS A 180 1.92 -4.34 9.38
CA LYS A 180 0.73 -5.14 9.73
C LYS A 180 -0.52 -4.34 9.40
N GLY A 181 -1.53 -4.99 8.84
CA GLY A 181 -2.76 -4.33 8.48
C GLY A 181 -3.81 -5.27 7.92
N GLU A 182 -4.74 -4.70 7.20
CA GLU A 182 -5.83 -5.40 6.54
C GLU A 182 -6.04 -4.85 5.13
N ILE A 183 -6.36 -5.73 4.20
CA ILE A 183 -6.69 -5.40 2.81
C ILE A 183 -7.99 -6.09 2.43
N MET A 184 -8.86 -5.39 1.72
CA MET A 184 -10.11 -5.87 1.13
C MET A 184 -10.02 -5.77 -0.39
N PHE A 185 -10.60 -6.76 -1.07
CA PHE A 185 -10.65 -6.87 -2.54
C PHE A 185 -12.07 -6.85 -3.05
#